data_2ea5a5289e1877e1b9d2368a32b00c65
#
_entry.id   2ea5a5289e1877e1b9d2368a32b00c65
#
_cell.length_a   1.000
_cell.length_b   1.000
_cell.length_c   1.000
_cell.angle_alpha   90.00
_cell.angle_beta   90.00
_cell.angle_gamma   90.00
#
_symmetry.space_group_name_H-M   'P 1'
#
loop_
_entity.id
_entity.type
_entity.pdbx_description
1 polymer ?
#
loop_
_entity_poly.entity_id
_entity_poly.type
_entity_poly.pdbx_seq_one_letter_code
_entity_poly.pdbx_strand_id
1 'polypeptide(L)'
;VVNDPKTELYVASKDELEARGYDVYAFNITDPLQSMSDNPLALIVKYWKRGDIDTATQLTNTFTNTIYYDANASDNKYFNENAQKAVNALIFALLEQADQTGDYSKLTPNNLVELLSEIGGFNYQDPDNEFKQLNALDEFMNQLPPGNIAKKQYGATKIGSDKAKGNILSTAITGLNPFTLTKIAKMTSQSTIDYKSIGFPKYLDLKLHESLLNQRIVVEFYHQGKKFHEERVKVGYRGFCEINFDCHLEQGDHVCLKYDHRGKEYVAWYEFSQRVLKDEEGNIVYRKKRGETHLPELEKEAVLTLDEDKSNLLVESIRMHYTDKPMAIFMLTPDYDPSNHIIVSIFLSQLYKELSTQCVKTKGDKCHRRIHFILDEFGNMPPMDNMEGIMTVTAGRNMLWDLFIQSYQQLYAKYGEQNAAIIKENCQTHIYIMSTDDNTIEEFSKKVGNKTVEQENSTINSLGMNTHINR
;
A
#
# COMPACT_ATOMS: atom_id res chain seq x y z
N VAL A 1 -5.41 1.69 -10.16
CA VAL A 1 -4.10 1.01 -10.07
C VAL A 1 -4.14 -0.17 -11.01
N VAL A 2 -3.21 -0.26 -11.92
CA VAL A 2 -3.22 -1.24 -13.02
C VAL A 2 -1.93 -2.04 -13.00
N ASN A 3 -2.01 -3.38 -12.98
CA ASN A 3 -0.86 -4.23 -13.30
C ASN A 3 -0.82 -4.42 -14.82
N ASP A 4 0.31 -4.14 -15.44
CA ASP A 4 0.48 -4.14 -16.90
C ASP A 4 1.81 -4.81 -17.29
N PRO A 5 1.83 -6.15 -17.37
CA PRO A 5 3.06 -6.91 -17.63
C PRO A 5 3.69 -6.65 -18.99
N LYS A 6 2.91 -6.19 -19.97
CA LYS A 6 3.35 -5.96 -21.34
C LYS A 6 3.45 -4.48 -21.72
N THR A 7 3.19 -3.57 -20.79
CA THR A 7 3.15 -2.12 -21.03
C THR A 7 2.13 -1.65 -22.07
N GLU A 8 1.28 -2.55 -22.56
CA GLU A 8 0.29 -2.26 -23.61
C GLU A 8 -0.82 -1.34 -23.11
N LEU A 9 -1.29 -1.57 -21.86
CA LEU A 9 -2.36 -0.78 -21.26
C LEU A 9 -1.86 0.64 -20.95
N TYR A 10 -0.64 0.79 -20.47
CA TYR A 10 -0.02 2.08 -20.21
C TYR A 10 0.12 2.89 -21.49
N VAL A 11 0.72 2.29 -22.52
CA VAL A 11 0.94 2.97 -23.81
C VAL A 11 -0.38 3.37 -24.46
N ALA A 12 -1.39 2.48 -24.42
CA ALA A 12 -2.69 2.75 -25.04
C ALA A 12 -3.53 3.81 -24.31
N SER A 13 -3.33 4.00 -23.00
CA SER A 13 -4.25 4.82 -22.19
C SER A 13 -3.64 6.08 -21.59
N LYS A 14 -2.33 6.20 -21.48
CA LYS A 14 -1.65 7.31 -20.81
C LYS A 14 -2.10 8.68 -21.32
N ASP A 15 -1.98 8.91 -22.61
CA ASP A 15 -2.27 10.23 -23.22
C ASP A 15 -3.75 10.62 -23.05
N GLU A 16 -4.66 9.63 -23.16
CA GLU A 16 -6.09 9.87 -22.97
C GLU A 16 -6.43 10.14 -21.49
N LEU A 17 -5.77 9.44 -20.55
CA LEU A 17 -5.96 9.70 -19.12
C LEU A 17 -5.43 11.08 -18.73
N GLU A 18 -4.26 11.46 -19.22
CA GLU A 18 -3.70 12.81 -19.00
C GLU A 18 -4.61 13.87 -19.60
N ALA A 19 -5.15 13.64 -20.82
CA ALA A 19 -6.12 14.54 -21.47
C ALA A 19 -7.45 14.66 -20.69
N ARG A 20 -7.81 13.64 -19.89
CA ARG A 20 -8.95 13.67 -18.96
C ARG A 20 -8.62 14.27 -17.60
N GLY A 21 -7.40 14.72 -17.39
CA GLY A 21 -6.96 15.39 -16.19
C GLY A 21 -6.49 14.46 -15.08
N TYR A 22 -6.11 13.20 -15.39
CA TYR A 22 -5.48 12.31 -14.45
C TYR A 22 -3.99 12.65 -14.24
N ASP A 23 -3.52 12.44 -13.02
CA ASP A 23 -2.09 12.25 -12.78
C ASP A 23 -1.74 10.80 -13.09
N VAL A 24 -0.87 10.58 -14.08
CA VAL A 24 -0.49 9.24 -14.52
C VAL A 24 0.93 8.93 -14.06
N TYR A 25 1.08 7.86 -13.30
CA TYR A 25 2.36 7.39 -12.77
C TYR A 25 2.68 5.99 -13.32
N ALA A 26 3.95 5.76 -13.61
CA ALA A 26 4.46 4.46 -13.93
C ALA A 26 5.35 3.94 -12.79
N PHE A 27 4.97 2.82 -12.17
CA PHE A 27 5.81 2.04 -11.28
C PHE A 27 6.51 0.98 -12.11
N ASN A 28 7.64 1.34 -12.69
CA ASN A 28 8.28 0.60 -13.78
C ASN A 28 9.44 -0.26 -13.28
N ILE A 29 9.19 -1.55 -13.10
CA ILE A 29 10.20 -2.53 -12.70
C ILE A 29 11.13 -2.88 -13.87
N THR A 30 10.66 -2.75 -15.12
CA THR A 30 11.46 -3.02 -16.31
C THR A 30 12.55 -1.97 -16.52
N ASP A 31 12.20 -0.68 -16.33
CA ASP A 31 13.17 0.41 -16.30
C ASP A 31 13.02 1.28 -15.05
N PRO A 32 13.61 0.87 -13.93
CA PRO A 32 13.45 1.54 -12.64
C PRO A 32 13.95 3.00 -12.63
N LEU A 33 14.78 3.42 -13.58
CA LEU A 33 15.22 4.81 -13.69
C LEU A 33 14.15 5.75 -14.29
N GLN A 34 13.17 5.18 -15.00
CA GLN A 34 12.00 5.88 -15.55
C GLN A 34 10.75 5.65 -14.70
N SER A 35 10.92 5.17 -13.49
CA SER A 35 9.85 4.83 -12.56
C SER A 35 9.57 5.94 -11.56
N MET A 36 8.33 6.03 -11.10
CA MET A 36 8.10 6.64 -9.80
C MET A 36 8.87 5.86 -8.74
N SER A 37 9.29 6.53 -7.68
CA SER A 37 9.98 5.89 -6.56
C SER A 37 8.99 5.50 -5.47
N ASP A 38 9.27 4.36 -4.81
CA ASP A 38 8.49 3.89 -3.68
C ASP A 38 9.37 3.15 -2.68
N ASN A 39 9.58 3.76 -1.51
CA ASN A 39 10.29 3.13 -0.40
C ASN A 39 9.30 2.37 0.48
N PRO A 40 9.30 1.03 0.48
CA PRO A 40 8.37 0.24 1.27
C PRO A 40 8.51 0.44 2.79
N LEU A 41 9.60 1.04 3.27
CA LEU A 41 9.76 1.37 4.69
C LEU A 41 9.23 2.76 5.05
N ALA A 42 8.94 3.63 4.07
CA ALA A 42 8.50 5.00 4.35
C ALA A 42 7.21 5.06 5.17
N LEU A 43 6.25 4.18 4.90
CA LEU A 43 5.00 4.12 5.64
C LEU A 43 5.22 3.64 7.09
N ILE A 44 6.13 2.71 7.32
CA ILE A 44 6.53 2.25 8.65
C ILE A 44 7.15 3.40 9.44
N VAL A 45 8.08 4.14 8.81
CA VAL A 45 8.71 5.35 9.38
C VAL A 45 7.66 6.41 9.75
N LYS A 46 6.66 6.63 8.87
CA LYS A 46 5.57 7.60 9.11
C LYS A 46 4.84 7.30 10.43
N TYR A 47 4.40 6.06 10.64
CA TYR A 47 3.68 5.68 11.85
C TYR A 47 4.57 5.60 13.08
N TRP A 48 5.81 5.14 12.92
CA TRP A 48 6.82 5.14 13.99
C TRP A 48 7.06 6.56 14.53
N LYS A 49 7.33 7.53 13.66
CA LYS A 49 7.52 8.95 14.03
C LYS A 49 6.33 9.53 14.80
N ARG A 50 5.13 9.06 14.48
CA ARG A 50 3.89 9.46 15.15
C ARG A 50 3.66 8.77 16.50
N GLY A 51 4.52 7.83 16.88
CA GLY A 51 4.39 7.03 18.11
C GLY A 51 3.29 5.95 18.02
N ASP A 52 2.74 5.71 16.83
CA ASP A 52 1.79 4.61 16.59
C ASP A 52 2.57 3.33 16.27
N ILE A 53 3.15 2.76 17.34
CA ILE A 53 4.02 1.58 17.26
C ILE A 53 3.25 0.35 16.79
N ASP A 54 1.97 0.24 17.16
CA ASP A 54 1.12 -0.90 16.77
C ASP A 54 0.91 -0.93 15.25
N THR A 55 0.55 0.22 14.66
CA THR A 55 0.40 0.33 13.19
C THR A 55 1.74 0.14 12.49
N ALA A 56 2.84 0.73 13.00
CA ALA A 56 4.18 0.50 12.47
C ALA A 56 4.56 -0.99 12.49
N THR A 57 4.23 -1.71 13.57
CA THR A 57 4.47 -3.15 13.68
C THR A 57 3.65 -3.96 12.68
N GLN A 58 2.38 -3.62 12.50
CA GLN A 58 1.53 -4.28 11.51
C GLN A 58 2.05 -4.08 10.08
N LEU A 59 2.51 -2.86 9.74
CA LEU A 59 3.09 -2.56 8.43
C LEU A 59 4.42 -3.27 8.21
N THR A 60 5.27 -3.37 9.25
CA THR A 60 6.50 -4.16 9.21
C THR A 60 6.19 -5.62 8.93
N ASN A 61 5.20 -6.20 9.63
CA ASN A 61 4.74 -7.55 9.36
C ASN A 61 4.17 -7.70 7.95
N THR A 62 3.39 -6.75 7.44
CA THR A 62 2.88 -6.77 6.07
C THR A 62 4.01 -6.80 5.04
N PHE A 63 5.03 -5.96 5.23
CA PHE A 63 6.21 -5.94 4.36
C PHE A 63 6.93 -7.28 4.34
N THR A 64 7.26 -7.81 5.51
CA THR A 64 8.03 -9.06 5.62
C THR A 64 7.20 -10.30 5.31
N ASN A 65 5.90 -10.34 5.64
CA ASN A 65 5.00 -11.41 5.22
C ASN A 65 4.95 -11.51 3.69
N THR A 66 4.81 -10.38 2.99
CA THR A 66 4.76 -10.40 1.53
C THR A 66 6.03 -11.00 0.92
N ILE A 67 7.20 -10.75 1.53
CA ILE A 67 8.49 -11.28 1.06
C ILE A 67 8.63 -12.77 1.33
N TYR A 68 8.23 -13.24 2.52
CA TYR A 68 8.48 -14.62 2.99
C TYR A 68 7.24 -15.51 2.93
N TYR A 69 6.13 -15.01 2.37
CA TYR A 69 4.90 -15.80 2.21
C TYR A 69 5.08 -16.89 1.17
N ASP A 70 4.76 -18.11 1.57
CA ASP A 70 4.66 -19.26 0.68
C ASP A 70 3.48 -20.14 1.13
N ALA A 71 2.41 -20.13 0.35
CA ALA A 71 1.20 -20.89 0.63
C ALA A 71 1.43 -22.40 0.68
N ASN A 72 2.49 -22.89 0.03
CA ASN A 72 2.80 -24.32 -0.12
C ASN A 72 3.99 -24.79 0.71
N ALA A 73 4.59 -23.90 1.53
CA ALA A 73 5.77 -24.21 2.33
C ALA A 73 5.43 -25.13 3.52
N SER A 74 5.50 -26.46 3.35
CA SER A 74 5.51 -27.38 4.48
C SER A 74 6.88 -27.41 5.16
N ASP A 75 7.95 -27.53 4.41
CA ASP A 75 9.30 -27.80 4.92
C ASP A 75 10.09 -26.52 5.25
N ASN A 76 9.82 -25.41 4.56
CA ASN A 76 10.54 -24.14 4.75
C ASN A 76 9.84 -23.17 5.69
N LYS A 77 8.65 -23.49 6.18
CA LYS A 77 7.84 -22.58 7.02
C LYS A 77 8.60 -22.05 8.23
N TYR A 78 9.33 -22.92 8.92
CA TYR A 78 10.15 -22.54 10.07
C TYR A 78 11.20 -21.48 9.71
N PHE A 79 11.91 -21.66 8.59
CA PHE A 79 12.97 -20.74 8.17
C PHE A 79 12.37 -19.41 7.71
N ASN A 80 11.27 -19.43 6.95
CA ASN A 80 10.58 -18.23 6.49
C ASN A 80 10.05 -17.38 7.66
N GLU A 81 9.36 -18.00 8.63
CA GLU A 81 8.84 -17.29 9.81
C GLU A 81 9.96 -16.69 10.69
N ASN A 82 11.10 -17.36 10.81
CA ASN A 82 12.21 -16.83 11.59
C ASN A 82 13.05 -15.81 10.81
N ALA A 83 13.18 -15.93 9.49
CA ALA A 83 13.75 -14.90 8.62
C ALA A 83 12.95 -13.60 8.71
N GLN A 84 11.63 -13.69 8.65
CA GLN A 84 10.72 -12.58 8.87
C GLN A 84 10.97 -11.88 10.21
N LYS A 85 11.06 -12.63 11.31
CA LYS A 85 11.34 -12.07 12.66
C LYS A 85 12.71 -11.38 12.73
N ALA A 86 13.73 -11.94 12.07
CA ALA A 86 15.06 -11.35 12.01
C ALA A 86 15.04 -9.99 11.28
N VAL A 87 14.35 -9.92 10.13
CA VAL A 87 14.21 -8.67 9.37
C VAL A 87 13.37 -7.65 10.13
N ASN A 88 12.27 -8.07 10.76
CA ASN A 88 11.48 -7.19 11.63
C ASN A 88 12.32 -6.58 12.74
N ALA A 89 13.12 -7.42 13.43
CA ALA A 89 14.00 -6.96 14.49
C ALA A 89 14.99 -5.89 13.99
N LEU A 90 15.57 -6.11 12.81
CA LEU A 90 16.50 -5.16 12.22
C LEU A 90 15.84 -3.83 11.85
N ILE A 91 14.63 -3.88 11.26
CA ILE A 91 13.86 -2.66 10.95
C ILE A 91 13.61 -1.86 12.23
N PHE A 92 13.15 -2.48 13.32
CA PHE A 92 12.92 -1.78 14.58
C PHE A 92 14.19 -1.24 15.21
N ALA A 93 15.31 -1.97 15.15
CA ALA A 93 16.59 -1.49 15.64
C ALA A 93 17.07 -0.24 14.88
N LEU A 94 16.91 -0.22 13.56
CA LEU A 94 17.23 0.94 12.75
C LEU A 94 16.28 2.13 13.00
N LEU A 95 14.99 1.88 13.24
CA LEU A 95 14.03 2.93 13.61
C LEU A 95 14.41 3.61 14.93
N GLU A 96 14.82 2.84 15.93
CA GLU A 96 15.29 3.38 17.20
C GLU A 96 16.60 4.14 17.07
N GLN A 97 17.52 3.66 16.26
CA GLN A 97 18.74 4.39 15.94
C GLN A 97 18.44 5.70 15.22
N ALA A 98 17.48 5.69 14.30
CA ALA A 98 17.01 6.89 13.60
C ALA A 98 16.34 7.89 14.53
N ASP A 99 15.59 7.45 15.54
CA ASP A 99 15.04 8.33 16.60
C ASP A 99 16.16 9.06 17.37
N GLN A 100 17.26 8.36 17.67
CA GLN A 100 18.38 8.95 18.40
C GLN A 100 19.17 9.98 17.57
N THR A 101 19.34 9.72 16.28
CA THR A 101 20.12 10.56 15.36
C THR A 101 19.28 11.63 14.65
N GLY A 102 17.97 11.48 14.61
CA GLY A 102 17.06 12.28 13.81
C GLY A 102 17.11 11.98 12.30
N ASP A 103 17.94 11.02 11.86
CA ASP A 103 18.14 10.66 10.45
C ASP A 103 17.44 9.35 10.09
N TYR A 104 16.35 9.45 9.35
CA TYR A 104 15.57 8.31 8.83
C TYR A 104 15.89 7.99 7.36
N SER A 105 16.78 8.71 6.72
CA SER A 105 17.11 8.51 5.30
C SER A 105 17.73 7.15 5.00
N LYS A 106 18.32 6.52 6.02
CA LYS A 106 18.94 5.19 5.93
C LYS A 106 17.95 4.02 6.00
N LEU A 107 16.68 4.29 6.32
CA LEU A 107 15.65 3.26 6.34
C LEU A 107 15.16 2.94 4.93
N THR A 108 15.95 2.14 4.21
CA THR A 108 15.67 1.63 2.88
C THR A 108 15.89 0.11 2.84
N PRO A 109 15.19 -0.63 1.97
CA PRO A 109 15.40 -2.08 1.86
C PRO A 109 16.82 -2.47 1.51
N ASN A 110 17.51 -1.70 0.65
CA ASN A 110 18.90 -1.96 0.31
C ASN A 110 19.82 -1.92 1.54
N ASN A 111 19.66 -0.90 2.38
CA ASN A 111 20.48 -0.78 3.60
C ASN A 111 20.18 -1.90 4.60
N LEU A 112 18.95 -2.44 4.62
CA LEU A 112 18.65 -3.64 5.41
C LEU A 112 19.48 -4.83 4.94
N VAL A 113 19.59 -5.04 3.62
CA VAL A 113 20.38 -6.15 3.06
C VAL A 113 21.85 -5.96 3.37
N GLU A 114 22.39 -4.76 3.14
CA GLU A 114 23.79 -4.45 3.41
C GLU A 114 24.12 -4.73 4.89
N LEU A 115 23.34 -4.17 5.81
CA LEU A 115 23.54 -4.36 7.23
C LEU A 115 23.44 -5.84 7.65
N LEU A 116 22.40 -6.54 7.14
CA LEU A 116 22.22 -7.97 7.44
C LEU A 116 23.38 -8.81 6.92
N SER A 117 23.90 -8.49 5.74
CA SER A 117 25.03 -9.19 5.14
C SER A 117 26.35 -8.92 5.89
N GLU A 118 26.58 -7.68 6.30
CA GLU A 118 27.79 -7.29 7.02
C GLU A 118 27.84 -7.87 8.44
N ILE A 119 26.79 -7.64 9.26
CA ILE A 119 26.83 -8.06 10.67
C ILE A 119 26.28 -9.46 10.89
N GLY A 120 25.37 -9.95 10.02
CA GLY A 120 24.79 -11.30 10.15
C GLY A 120 25.78 -12.42 9.87
N GLY A 121 26.69 -12.22 8.91
CA GLY A 121 27.76 -13.14 8.56
C GLY A 121 29.07 -12.95 9.37
N PHE A 122 29.19 -11.85 10.12
CA PHE A 122 30.44 -11.52 10.81
C PHE A 122 30.52 -12.20 12.17
N ASN A 123 31.42 -13.20 12.27
CA ASN A 123 31.73 -13.87 13.51
C ASN A 123 33.17 -13.51 13.94
N TYR A 124 33.35 -13.26 15.22
CA TYR A 124 34.65 -12.96 15.80
C TYR A 124 34.83 -13.71 17.12
N GLN A 125 36.06 -13.83 17.55
CA GLN A 125 36.40 -14.56 18.77
C GLN A 125 36.02 -13.73 19.99
N ASP A 126 35.37 -14.37 20.98
CA ASP A 126 35.07 -13.75 22.27
C ASP A 126 36.38 -13.33 22.95
N PRO A 127 36.60 -12.03 23.27
CA PRO A 127 37.81 -11.56 23.90
C PRO A 127 38.11 -12.23 25.27
N ASP A 128 37.04 -12.68 25.94
CA ASP A 128 37.13 -13.29 27.27
C ASP A 128 37.16 -14.82 27.23
N ASN A 129 36.93 -15.43 26.05
CA ASN A 129 36.88 -16.87 25.90
C ASN A 129 37.34 -17.33 24.50
N GLU A 130 38.56 -17.81 24.40
CA GLU A 130 39.20 -18.26 23.15
C GLU A 130 38.48 -19.44 22.44
N PHE A 131 37.56 -20.13 23.12
CA PHE A 131 36.81 -21.25 22.55
C PHE A 131 35.42 -20.85 22.08
N LYS A 132 35.04 -19.57 22.24
CA LYS A 132 33.70 -19.08 21.90
C LYS A 132 33.74 -18.08 20.76
N GLN A 133 32.94 -18.31 19.72
CA GLN A 133 32.68 -17.34 18.68
C GLN A 133 31.43 -16.52 19.00
N LEU A 134 31.51 -15.22 18.77
CA LEU A 134 30.40 -14.25 18.86
C LEU A 134 30.00 -13.84 17.48
N ASN A 135 28.69 -13.65 17.27
CA ASN A 135 28.15 -13.11 16.02
C ASN A 135 27.79 -11.64 16.24
N ALA A 136 28.23 -10.77 15.34
CA ALA A 136 28.05 -9.32 15.48
C ALA A 136 26.58 -8.89 15.53
N LEU A 137 25.67 -9.57 14.81
CA LEU A 137 24.24 -9.29 14.88
C LEU A 137 23.66 -9.65 16.25
N ASP A 138 24.09 -10.80 16.84
CA ASP A 138 23.67 -11.18 18.19
C ASP A 138 24.10 -10.15 19.22
N GLU A 139 25.34 -9.69 19.11
CA GLU A 139 25.89 -8.68 20.00
C GLU A 139 25.14 -7.36 19.89
N PHE A 140 24.93 -6.87 18.67
CA PHE A 140 24.14 -5.68 18.40
C PHE A 140 22.74 -5.77 19.04
N MET A 141 22.05 -6.89 18.86
CA MET A 141 20.70 -7.08 19.44
C MET A 141 20.74 -7.27 20.97
N ASN A 142 21.83 -7.82 21.52
CA ASN A 142 21.97 -7.98 22.97
C ASN A 142 22.21 -6.64 23.70
N GLN A 143 22.87 -5.68 23.06
CA GLN A 143 23.13 -4.35 23.59
C GLN A 143 21.86 -3.51 23.72
N LEU A 144 20.78 -3.85 23.00
CA LEU A 144 19.51 -3.16 23.11
C LEU A 144 18.90 -3.33 24.52
N PRO A 145 18.20 -2.31 25.05
CA PRO A 145 17.61 -2.33 26.39
C PRO A 145 16.63 -3.51 26.59
N PRO A 146 16.45 -4.01 27.82
CA PRO A 146 15.38 -4.95 28.14
C PRO A 146 14.00 -4.39 27.78
N GLY A 147 13.15 -5.22 27.19
CA GLY A 147 11.82 -4.80 26.77
C GLY A 147 11.73 -4.15 25.39
N ASN A 148 12.88 -3.88 24.77
CA ASN A 148 12.99 -3.36 23.42
C ASN A 148 12.26 -4.25 22.39
N ILE A 149 11.55 -3.66 21.43
CA ILE A 149 10.75 -4.39 20.44
C ILE A 149 11.64 -5.19 19.47
N ALA A 150 12.75 -4.62 19.01
CA ALA A 150 13.71 -5.31 18.15
C ALA A 150 14.30 -6.54 18.87
N LYS A 151 14.71 -6.38 20.14
CA LYS A 151 15.25 -7.47 20.96
C LYS A 151 14.24 -8.59 21.18
N LYS A 152 12.96 -8.25 21.39
CA LYS A 152 11.87 -9.23 21.53
C LYS A 152 11.66 -10.03 20.24
N GLN A 153 11.61 -9.35 19.10
CA GLN A 153 11.46 -10.00 17.78
C GLN A 153 12.64 -10.92 17.50
N TYR A 154 13.87 -10.44 17.74
CA TYR A 154 15.08 -11.22 17.50
C TYR A 154 15.22 -12.42 18.44
N GLY A 155 14.73 -12.31 19.67
CA GLY A 155 14.80 -13.40 20.67
C GLY A 155 14.20 -14.71 20.17
N ALA A 156 13.20 -14.65 19.31
CA ALA A 156 12.59 -15.83 18.70
C ALA A 156 13.54 -16.57 17.73
N THR A 157 14.47 -15.87 17.09
CA THR A 157 15.44 -16.47 16.14
C THR A 157 16.60 -17.19 16.83
N LYS A 158 16.81 -16.96 18.13
CA LYS A 158 17.87 -17.58 18.93
C LYS A 158 17.56 -19.01 19.36
N ILE A 159 16.34 -19.49 19.11
CA ILE A 159 15.91 -20.84 19.49
C ILE A 159 16.33 -21.79 18.38
N GLY A 160 17.54 -22.35 18.47
CA GLY A 160 18.06 -23.31 17.52
C GLY A 160 19.58 -23.47 17.57
N SER A 161 20.10 -24.38 16.75
CA SER A 161 21.56 -24.56 16.56
C SER A 161 22.13 -23.43 15.69
N ASP A 162 23.46 -23.23 15.76
CA ASP A 162 24.16 -22.25 14.90
C ASP A 162 23.93 -22.51 13.41
N LYS A 163 23.77 -23.77 13.00
CA LYS A 163 23.42 -24.13 11.62
C LYS A 163 22.03 -23.65 11.25
N ALA A 164 21.04 -23.80 12.13
CA ALA A 164 19.68 -23.32 11.89
C ALA A 164 19.66 -21.78 11.77
N LYS A 165 20.43 -21.09 12.61
CA LYS A 165 20.59 -19.64 12.53
C LYS A 165 21.21 -19.19 11.21
N GLY A 166 22.28 -19.84 10.75
CA GLY A 166 22.88 -19.57 9.44
C GLY A 166 21.86 -19.70 8.29
N ASN A 167 21.01 -20.72 8.33
CA ASN A 167 19.96 -20.92 7.34
C ASN A 167 18.87 -19.82 7.43
N ILE A 168 18.48 -19.38 8.64
CA ILE A 168 17.54 -18.28 8.85
C ILE A 168 18.07 -16.98 8.23
N LEU A 169 19.33 -16.63 8.50
CA LEU A 169 19.95 -15.41 7.95
C LEU A 169 20.11 -15.49 6.44
N SER A 170 20.50 -16.65 5.90
CA SER A 170 20.56 -16.89 4.45
C SER A 170 19.19 -16.71 3.80
N THR A 171 18.13 -17.25 4.41
CA THR A 171 16.75 -17.09 3.94
C THR A 171 16.35 -15.62 3.98
N ALA A 172 16.70 -14.90 5.06
CA ALA A 172 16.42 -13.48 5.21
C ALA A 172 17.07 -12.63 4.11
N ILE A 173 18.36 -12.86 3.82
CA ILE A 173 19.09 -12.17 2.75
C ILE A 173 18.48 -12.51 1.38
N THR A 174 18.19 -13.78 1.13
CA THR A 174 17.63 -14.23 -0.16
C THR A 174 16.29 -13.56 -0.47
N GLY A 175 15.40 -13.44 0.51
CA GLY A 175 14.11 -12.75 0.32
C GLY A 175 14.24 -11.27 0.00
N LEU A 176 15.30 -10.62 0.47
CA LEU A 176 15.57 -9.21 0.23
C LEU A 176 16.43 -8.95 -1.03
N ASN A 177 16.93 -9.99 -1.71
CA ASN A 177 17.80 -9.87 -2.89
C ASN A 177 17.27 -8.90 -3.99
N PRO A 178 15.97 -8.85 -4.32
CA PRO A 178 15.47 -7.91 -5.32
C PRO A 178 15.90 -6.45 -5.09
N PHE A 179 16.09 -6.05 -3.82
CA PHE A 179 16.45 -4.70 -3.44
C PHE A 179 17.96 -4.38 -3.57
N THR A 180 18.80 -5.38 -3.88
CA THR A 180 20.25 -5.18 -4.05
C THR A 180 20.65 -4.65 -5.43
N LEU A 181 19.75 -4.78 -6.41
CA LEU A 181 19.98 -4.27 -7.77
C LEU A 181 20.04 -2.74 -7.74
N THR A 182 21.13 -2.14 -8.20
CA THR A 182 21.39 -0.70 -8.10
C THR A 182 20.21 0.18 -8.55
N LYS A 183 19.56 -0.17 -9.67
CA LYS A 183 18.40 0.59 -10.17
C LYS A 183 17.17 0.44 -9.26
N ILE A 184 16.93 -0.76 -8.73
CA ILE A 184 15.85 -1.03 -7.78
C ILE A 184 16.14 -0.34 -6.44
N ALA A 185 17.35 -0.43 -5.94
CA ALA A 185 17.78 0.26 -4.72
C ALA A 185 17.50 1.78 -4.81
N LYS A 186 17.80 2.40 -5.96
CA LYS A 186 17.50 3.81 -6.21
C LYS A 186 15.98 4.07 -6.24
N MET A 187 15.21 3.25 -6.97
CA MET A 187 13.75 3.36 -7.06
C MET A 187 13.07 3.21 -5.68
N THR A 188 13.61 2.36 -4.80
CA THR A 188 13.07 2.08 -3.46
C THR A 188 13.71 2.90 -2.33
N SER A 189 14.48 3.94 -2.65
CA SER A 189 15.12 4.80 -1.64
C SER A 189 14.24 5.92 -1.10
N GLN A 190 13.23 6.35 -1.86
CA GLN A 190 12.29 7.42 -1.51
C GLN A 190 10.90 7.10 -2.05
N SER A 191 9.89 7.88 -1.67
CA SER A 191 8.52 7.72 -2.18
C SER A 191 8.04 8.97 -2.90
N THR A 192 7.51 8.79 -4.11
CA THR A 192 6.94 9.86 -4.95
C THR A 192 5.51 10.18 -4.54
N ILE A 193 4.75 9.19 -4.04
CA ILE A 193 3.34 9.28 -3.76
C ILE A 193 3.07 8.92 -2.30
N ASP A 194 2.23 9.71 -1.62
CA ASP A 194 1.60 9.26 -0.37
C ASP A 194 0.41 8.35 -0.70
N TYR A 195 0.45 7.10 -0.27
CA TYR A 195 -0.61 6.10 -0.48
C TYR A 195 -1.99 6.59 -0.06
N LYS A 196 -2.05 7.35 1.03
CA LYS A 196 -3.29 7.96 1.52
C LYS A 196 -3.96 8.82 0.47
N SER A 197 -3.20 9.62 -0.29
CA SER A 197 -3.73 10.55 -1.29
C SER A 197 -4.48 9.88 -2.44
N ILE A 198 -4.26 8.58 -2.66
CA ILE A 198 -4.93 7.78 -3.69
C ILE A 198 -6.43 7.66 -3.39
N GLY A 199 -6.78 7.36 -2.14
CA GLY A 199 -8.16 7.18 -1.68
C GLY A 199 -8.76 8.40 -1.01
N PHE A 200 -7.91 9.25 -0.42
CA PHE A 200 -8.27 10.43 0.33
C PHE A 200 -7.51 11.65 -0.21
N PRO A 201 -8.02 12.28 -1.27
CA PRO A 201 -7.31 13.37 -1.96
C PRO A 201 -7.29 14.68 -1.20
N LYS A 202 -8.06 14.79 -0.12
CA LYS A 202 -8.16 15.99 0.72
C LYS A 202 -8.02 15.56 2.17
N TYR A 203 -6.97 16.05 2.83
CA TYR A 203 -6.74 15.79 4.25
C TYR A 203 -5.90 16.87 4.91
N LEU A 204 -6.09 17.01 6.22
CA LEU A 204 -5.24 17.76 7.12
C LEU A 204 -4.33 16.82 7.89
N ASP A 205 -3.07 17.19 8.02
CA ASP A 205 -2.07 16.54 8.86
C ASP A 205 -1.62 17.54 9.93
N LEU A 206 -1.98 17.25 11.17
CA LEU A 206 -1.79 18.16 12.30
C LEU A 206 -0.79 17.58 13.28
N LYS A 207 0.08 18.43 13.78
CA LYS A 207 0.88 18.19 14.97
C LYS A 207 0.51 19.21 16.04
N LEU A 208 -0.03 18.72 17.13
CA LEU A 208 -0.43 19.49 18.29
C LEU A 208 0.49 19.17 19.46
N HIS A 209 0.49 20.02 20.47
CA HIS A 209 1.23 19.76 21.68
C HIS A 209 0.75 18.47 22.37
N GLU A 210 1.68 17.66 22.89
CA GLU A 210 1.40 16.32 23.45
C GLU A 210 0.40 16.34 24.62
N SER A 211 0.25 17.47 25.33
CA SER A 211 -0.75 17.62 26.39
C SER A 211 -2.20 17.46 25.92
N LEU A 212 -2.44 17.51 24.61
CA LEU A 212 -3.75 17.29 24.00
C LEU A 212 -4.01 15.80 23.63
N LEU A 213 -3.11 14.90 23.98
CA LEU A 213 -3.29 13.46 23.75
C LEU A 213 -4.68 12.99 24.23
N ASN A 214 -5.37 12.24 23.36
CA ASN A 214 -6.73 11.75 23.57
C ASN A 214 -7.85 12.82 23.63
N GLN A 215 -7.54 14.10 23.54
CA GLN A 215 -8.55 15.14 23.39
C GLN A 215 -9.22 15.06 22.02
N ARG A 216 -10.47 15.51 21.96
CA ARG A 216 -11.18 15.67 20.70
C ARG A 216 -11.00 17.10 20.21
N ILE A 217 -10.62 17.24 18.97
CA ILE A 217 -10.59 18.51 18.26
C ILE A 217 -11.69 18.53 17.20
N VAL A 218 -12.22 19.72 16.95
CA VAL A 218 -13.21 19.99 15.92
C VAL A 218 -12.55 20.84 14.85
N VAL A 219 -12.69 20.42 13.59
CA VAL A 219 -12.24 21.18 12.43
C VAL A 219 -13.47 21.61 11.66
N GLU A 220 -13.71 22.89 11.58
CA GLU A 220 -14.83 23.48 10.89
C GLU A 220 -14.35 24.22 9.64
N PHE A 221 -15.11 24.10 8.56
CA PHE A 221 -14.83 24.75 7.29
C PHE A 221 -15.87 25.83 7.01
N TYR A 222 -15.41 27.01 6.61
CA TYR A 222 -16.23 28.18 6.42
C TYR A 222 -16.04 28.77 5.03
N HIS A 223 -17.16 29.10 4.38
CA HIS A 223 -17.21 29.87 3.15
C HIS A 223 -17.96 31.19 3.43
N GLN A 224 -17.34 32.32 3.12
CA GLN A 224 -17.90 33.66 3.37
C GLN A 224 -18.51 33.81 4.78
N GLY A 225 -17.82 33.31 5.80
CA GLY A 225 -18.24 33.38 7.20
C GLY A 225 -19.34 32.42 7.63
N LYS A 226 -19.83 31.53 6.74
CA LYS A 226 -20.81 30.48 7.08
C LYS A 226 -20.13 29.13 7.16
N LYS A 227 -20.34 28.44 8.28
CA LYS A 227 -19.92 27.04 8.42
C LYS A 227 -20.71 26.15 7.47
N PHE A 228 -20.01 25.32 6.69
CA PHE A 228 -20.64 24.38 5.75
C PHE A 228 -20.19 22.93 5.92
N HIS A 229 -19.05 22.68 6.63
CA HIS A 229 -18.57 21.35 6.90
C HIS A 229 -17.89 21.28 8.27
N GLU A 230 -17.87 20.11 8.89
CA GLU A 230 -17.25 19.85 10.21
C GLU A 230 -16.74 18.44 10.28
N GLU A 231 -15.50 18.29 10.75
CA GLU A 231 -14.89 17.01 11.08
C GLU A 231 -14.44 17.00 12.55
N ARG A 232 -14.44 15.81 13.15
CA ARG A 232 -14.00 15.61 14.53
C ARG A 232 -12.96 14.51 14.58
N VAL A 233 -11.86 14.77 15.21
CA VAL A 233 -10.77 13.83 15.33
C VAL A 233 -10.26 13.79 16.77
N LYS A 234 -9.71 12.64 17.15
CA LYS A 234 -9.03 12.44 18.42
C LYS A 234 -7.52 12.61 18.19
N VAL A 235 -6.88 13.41 19.05
CA VAL A 235 -5.43 13.59 19.02
C VAL A 235 -4.75 12.28 19.42
N GLY A 236 -3.90 11.77 18.53
CA GLY A 236 -3.13 10.55 18.71
C GLY A 236 -1.83 10.77 19.47
N TYR A 237 -1.01 9.71 19.47
CA TYR A 237 0.30 9.75 20.13
C TYR A 237 1.17 10.90 19.60
N ARG A 238 2.05 11.42 20.45
CA ARG A 238 2.95 12.54 20.15
C ARG A 238 2.24 13.77 19.56
N GLY A 239 0.93 13.92 19.80
CA GLY A 239 0.14 15.06 19.31
C GLY A 239 -0.26 14.98 17.82
N PHE A 240 0.01 13.91 17.12
CA PHE A 240 -0.36 13.77 15.71
C PHE A 240 -1.82 13.40 15.53
N CYS A 241 -2.46 14.01 14.54
CA CYS A 241 -3.76 13.60 14.05
C CYS A 241 -3.92 13.92 12.57
N GLU A 242 -4.70 13.09 11.89
CA GLU A 242 -5.04 13.21 10.48
C GLU A 242 -6.55 13.30 10.33
N ILE A 243 -7.00 14.17 9.45
CA ILE A 243 -8.42 14.40 9.17
C ILE A 243 -8.64 14.31 7.67
N ASN A 244 -9.40 13.29 7.24
CA ASN A 244 -9.82 13.16 5.87
C ASN A 244 -11.16 13.89 5.70
N PHE A 245 -11.29 14.70 4.65
CA PHE A 245 -12.52 15.42 4.33
C PHE A 245 -12.79 15.38 2.82
N ASP A 246 -14.03 15.57 2.40
CA ASP A 246 -14.45 15.53 1.00
C ASP A 246 -15.11 16.81 0.49
N CYS A 247 -15.19 17.84 1.37
CA CYS A 247 -15.77 19.12 0.98
C CYS A 247 -14.87 19.88 -0.01
N HIS A 248 -15.50 20.76 -0.77
CA HIS A 248 -14.80 21.67 -1.68
C HIS A 248 -14.49 23.00 -0.98
N LEU A 249 -13.24 23.47 -1.16
CA LEU A 249 -12.75 24.75 -0.66
C LEU A 249 -12.41 25.68 -1.83
N GLU A 250 -12.74 26.94 -1.67
CA GLU A 250 -12.40 28.00 -2.59
C GLU A 250 -11.32 28.91 -1.97
N GLN A 251 -10.62 29.64 -2.83
CA GLN A 251 -9.63 30.63 -2.39
C GLN A 251 -10.25 31.63 -1.40
N GLY A 252 -9.62 31.80 -0.22
CA GLY A 252 -10.12 32.66 0.85
C GLY A 252 -11.12 32.00 1.80
N ASP A 253 -11.41 30.71 1.64
CA ASP A 253 -12.15 29.96 2.65
C ASP A 253 -11.35 29.80 3.94
N HIS A 254 -12.04 29.58 5.04
CA HIS A 254 -11.37 29.46 6.34
C HIS A 254 -11.55 28.06 6.93
N VAL A 255 -10.47 27.60 7.55
CA VAL A 255 -10.41 26.38 8.38
C VAL A 255 -10.23 26.80 9.82
N CYS A 256 -11.17 26.39 10.66
CA CYS A 256 -11.18 26.73 12.09
C CYS A 256 -10.93 25.48 12.93
N LEU A 257 -9.86 25.48 13.71
CA LEU A 257 -9.57 24.42 14.68
C LEU A 257 -10.10 24.83 16.05
N LYS A 258 -10.89 23.96 16.69
CA LYS A 258 -11.43 24.14 18.04
C LYS A 258 -11.06 22.98 18.94
N TYR A 259 -10.55 23.27 20.11
CA TYR A 259 -10.20 22.26 21.12
C TYR A 259 -10.27 22.85 22.52
N ASP A 260 -10.54 21.99 23.50
CA ASP A 260 -10.47 22.34 24.92
C ASP A 260 -9.12 21.95 25.50
N HIS A 261 -8.55 22.78 26.32
CA HIS A 261 -7.39 22.45 27.13
C HIS A 261 -7.53 23.03 28.53
N ARG A 262 -7.58 22.14 29.53
CA ARG A 262 -7.74 22.50 30.95
C ARG A 262 -8.96 23.38 31.22
N GLY A 263 -10.09 23.07 30.56
CA GLY A 263 -11.36 23.81 30.75
C GLY A 263 -11.41 25.18 30.05
N LYS A 264 -10.46 25.46 29.18
CA LYS A 264 -10.46 26.64 28.32
C LYS A 264 -10.56 26.24 26.86
N GLU A 265 -11.53 26.81 26.14
CA GLU A 265 -11.67 26.63 24.71
C GLU A 265 -10.63 27.48 23.98
N TYR A 266 -10.00 26.86 22.98
CA TYR A 266 -9.03 27.46 22.09
C TYR A 266 -9.53 27.38 20.66
N VAL A 267 -9.34 28.44 19.89
CA VAL A 267 -9.78 28.58 18.51
C VAL A 267 -8.65 29.13 17.66
N ALA A 268 -8.29 28.41 16.59
CA ALA A 268 -7.30 28.86 15.61
C ALA A 268 -7.94 28.91 14.22
N TRP A 269 -7.78 30.04 13.55
CA TRP A 269 -8.33 30.29 12.21
C TRP A 269 -7.23 30.33 11.18
N TYR A 270 -7.46 29.68 10.06
CA TYR A 270 -6.53 29.63 8.92
C TYR A 270 -7.27 29.96 7.64
N GLU A 271 -6.73 30.88 6.85
CA GLU A 271 -7.20 31.16 5.51
C GLU A 271 -6.61 30.14 4.54
N PHE A 272 -7.47 29.53 3.72
CA PHE A 272 -7.09 28.55 2.70
C PHE A 272 -6.71 29.23 1.39
N SER A 273 -5.58 28.79 0.80
CA SER A 273 -5.18 29.15 -0.54
C SER A 273 -4.41 28.04 -1.23
N GLN A 274 -4.47 27.97 -2.55
CA GLN A 274 -3.60 27.10 -3.36
C GLN A 274 -2.72 27.94 -4.28
N ARG A 275 -1.47 27.55 -4.38
CA ARG A 275 -0.50 28.15 -5.31
C ARG A 275 -0.62 27.51 -6.68
N VAL A 276 -0.27 28.27 -7.71
CA VAL A 276 -0.12 27.77 -9.06
C VAL A 276 1.18 26.98 -9.14
N LEU A 277 1.09 25.77 -9.70
CA LEU A 277 2.25 24.90 -9.91
C LEU A 277 3.19 25.52 -10.94
N LYS A 278 4.48 25.56 -10.62
CA LYS A 278 5.55 26.01 -11.51
C LYS A 278 6.53 24.88 -11.75
N ASP A 279 7.09 24.83 -12.94
CA ASP A 279 8.18 23.93 -13.29
C ASP A 279 9.53 24.39 -12.67
N GLU A 280 10.59 23.62 -12.89
CA GLU A 280 11.93 23.92 -12.40
C GLU A 280 12.50 25.24 -12.94
N GLU A 281 12.01 25.70 -14.08
CA GLU A 281 12.39 26.97 -14.73
C GLU A 281 11.53 28.15 -14.25
N GLY A 282 10.50 27.90 -13.43
CA GLY A 282 9.58 28.90 -12.88
C GLY A 282 8.38 29.23 -13.76
N ASN A 283 8.15 28.49 -14.87
CA ASN A 283 7.00 28.67 -15.73
C ASN A 283 5.76 28.02 -15.14
N ILE A 284 4.60 28.60 -15.44
CA ILE A 284 3.33 28.03 -15.00
C ILE A 284 3.03 26.73 -15.76
N VAL A 285 2.74 25.67 -15.01
CA VAL A 285 2.27 24.39 -15.55
C VAL A 285 0.77 24.50 -15.84
N TYR A 286 0.34 24.12 -17.03
CA TYR A 286 -1.06 24.13 -17.42
C TYR A 286 -1.61 22.73 -17.59
N ARG A 287 -2.84 22.51 -17.10
CA ARG A 287 -3.57 21.24 -17.32
C ARG A 287 -3.84 21.04 -18.82
N LYS A 288 -3.49 19.86 -19.31
CA LYS A 288 -3.96 19.38 -20.61
C LYS A 288 -5.36 18.81 -20.41
N LYS A 289 -6.40 19.50 -20.89
CA LYS A 289 -7.76 18.99 -20.88
C LYS A 289 -8.40 19.19 -22.26
N ARG A 290 -8.94 18.10 -22.83
CA ARG A 290 -9.51 18.07 -24.16
C ARG A 290 -10.69 19.04 -24.25
N GLY A 291 -10.57 20.12 -25.03
CA GLY A 291 -11.65 21.08 -25.30
C GLY A 291 -11.84 22.22 -24.32
N GLU A 292 -11.00 22.37 -23.29
CA GLU A 292 -11.06 23.50 -22.35
C GLU A 292 -9.84 24.43 -22.50
N THR A 293 -10.05 25.69 -22.11
CA THR A 293 -8.96 26.68 -21.94
C THR A 293 -7.94 26.10 -20.99
N HIS A 294 -6.65 26.26 -21.29
CA HIS A 294 -5.54 25.82 -20.43
C HIS A 294 -5.63 26.52 -19.07
N LEU A 295 -6.17 25.83 -18.07
CA LEU A 295 -6.19 26.32 -16.70
C LEU A 295 -4.83 26.02 -16.03
N PRO A 296 -4.30 26.97 -15.24
CA PRO A 296 -3.11 26.70 -14.44
C PRO A 296 -3.31 25.49 -13.53
N GLU A 297 -2.30 24.66 -13.44
CA GLU A 297 -2.29 23.58 -12.44
C GLU A 297 -2.01 24.14 -11.05
N LEU A 298 -2.66 23.60 -10.03
CA LEU A 298 -2.48 24.01 -8.65
C LEU A 298 -1.58 23.00 -7.90
N GLU A 299 -0.77 23.51 -6.98
CA GLU A 299 0.00 22.66 -6.07
C GLU A 299 -0.96 21.81 -5.23
N LYS A 300 -0.56 20.55 -4.96
CA LYS A 300 -1.34 19.63 -4.12
C LYS A 300 -1.30 19.99 -2.64
N GLU A 301 -0.22 20.63 -2.22
CA GLU A 301 -0.09 21.17 -0.86
C GLU A 301 -0.71 22.57 -0.82
N ALA A 302 -1.81 22.70 -0.09
CA ALA A 302 -2.46 23.99 0.13
C ALA A 302 -1.70 24.80 1.18
N VAL A 303 -1.79 26.12 1.06
CA VAL A 303 -1.26 27.05 2.03
C VAL A 303 -2.36 27.43 3.01
N LEU A 304 -2.09 27.24 4.29
CA LEU A 304 -2.95 27.67 5.39
C LEU A 304 -2.28 28.83 6.12
N THR A 305 -2.81 30.04 5.97
CA THR A 305 -2.27 31.24 6.61
C THR A 305 -2.99 31.46 7.93
N LEU A 306 -2.25 31.46 9.03
CA LEU A 306 -2.80 31.69 10.36
C LEU A 306 -3.28 33.15 10.48
N ASP A 307 -4.48 33.34 10.99
CA ASP A 307 -5.00 34.64 11.42
C ASP A 307 -4.41 34.96 12.79
N GLU A 308 -3.45 35.89 12.85
CA GLU A 308 -2.69 36.25 14.05
C GLU A 308 -3.56 36.78 15.20
N ASP A 309 -4.69 37.42 14.90
CA ASP A 309 -5.60 37.98 15.93
C ASP A 309 -6.34 36.89 16.74
N LYS A 310 -6.30 35.67 16.28
CA LYS A 310 -7.02 34.50 16.85
C LYS A 310 -6.13 33.31 17.12
N SER A 311 -4.81 33.48 17.06
CA SER A 311 -3.85 32.40 17.16
C SER A 311 -3.78 31.76 18.55
N ASN A 312 -3.58 30.48 18.62
CA ASN A 312 -3.24 29.78 19.84
C ASN A 312 -2.11 28.77 19.66
N LEU A 313 -1.23 28.76 20.63
CA LEU A 313 0.12 28.20 20.59
C LEU A 313 0.22 26.68 20.80
N LEU A 314 -0.88 25.93 20.82
CA LEU A 314 -0.84 24.46 20.97
C LEU A 314 -0.83 23.71 19.62
N VAL A 315 -0.86 24.42 18.50
CA VAL A 315 -0.68 23.86 17.15
C VAL A 315 0.79 24.02 16.77
N GLU A 316 1.53 22.92 16.70
CA GLU A 316 2.95 22.93 16.33
C GLU A 316 3.14 22.98 14.79
N SER A 317 2.31 22.24 14.06
CA SER A 317 2.27 22.31 12.59
C SER A 317 0.92 21.90 12.04
N ILE A 318 0.58 22.47 10.89
CA ILE A 318 -0.59 22.15 10.11
C ILE A 318 -0.18 22.07 8.64
N ARG A 319 -0.58 20.99 7.95
CA ARG A 319 -0.41 20.82 6.51
C ARG A 319 -1.72 20.33 5.92
N MET A 320 -2.05 20.81 4.75
CA MET A 320 -3.24 20.39 4.03
C MET A 320 -2.85 19.88 2.64
N HIS A 321 -3.14 18.61 2.39
CA HIS A 321 -3.13 18.07 1.05
C HIS A 321 -4.51 18.27 0.44
N TYR A 322 -4.55 18.87 -0.75
CA TYR A 322 -5.81 19.21 -1.40
C TYR A 322 -5.69 19.08 -2.91
N THR A 323 -6.38 18.10 -3.49
CA THR A 323 -6.42 17.92 -4.94
C THR A 323 -7.72 17.26 -5.39
N ASP A 324 -8.25 17.71 -6.52
CA ASP A 324 -9.38 17.08 -7.19
C ASP A 324 -8.93 16.17 -8.35
N LYS A 325 -7.63 16.16 -8.68
CA LYS A 325 -7.10 15.33 -9.78
C LYS A 325 -7.19 13.84 -9.44
N PRO A 326 -7.85 13.04 -10.30
CA PRO A 326 -7.78 11.59 -10.17
C PRO A 326 -6.37 11.09 -10.51
N MET A 327 -6.04 9.88 -10.05
CA MET A 327 -4.72 9.29 -10.20
C MET A 327 -4.81 7.93 -10.89
N ALA A 328 -3.91 7.67 -11.83
CA ALA A 328 -3.70 6.36 -12.43
C ALA A 328 -2.26 5.91 -12.19
N ILE A 329 -2.07 4.72 -11.64
CA ILE A 329 -0.77 4.12 -11.37
C ILE A 329 -0.69 2.83 -12.17
N PHE A 330 0.28 2.74 -13.06
CA PHE A 330 0.58 1.54 -13.85
C PHE A 330 1.82 0.85 -13.31
N MET A 331 1.67 -0.39 -12.90
CA MET A 331 2.75 -1.24 -12.45
C MET A 331 3.25 -2.04 -13.65
N LEU A 332 4.39 -1.61 -14.20
CA LEU A 332 4.99 -2.19 -15.40
C LEU A 332 5.99 -3.27 -14.98
N THR A 333 5.58 -4.52 -15.12
CA THR A 333 6.36 -5.69 -14.72
C THR A 333 6.76 -6.49 -15.95
N PRO A 334 8.03 -6.93 -16.09
CA PRO A 334 8.41 -7.74 -17.25
C PRO A 334 7.78 -9.14 -17.16
N ASP A 335 7.10 -9.58 -18.21
CA ASP A 335 6.48 -10.91 -18.29
C ASP A 335 7.50 -12.05 -18.36
N TYR A 336 8.71 -11.76 -18.85
CA TYR A 336 9.82 -12.70 -19.04
C TYR A 336 10.72 -12.87 -17.80
N ASP A 337 10.65 -11.96 -16.82
CA ASP A 337 11.47 -12.00 -15.59
C ASP A 337 10.66 -11.68 -14.34
N PRO A 338 10.19 -12.69 -13.60
CA PRO A 338 9.40 -12.50 -12.38
C PRO A 338 10.24 -12.15 -11.15
N SER A 339 11.56 -12.08 -11.23
CA SER A 339 12.47 -11.97 -10.07
C SER A 339 12.15 -10.76 -9.16
N ASN A 340 11.67 -9.68 -9.73
CA ASN A 340 11.39 -8.43 -9.02
C ASN A 340 9.89 -8.15 -8.82
N HIS A 341 9.00 -9.04 -9.25
CA HIS A 341 7.54 -8.85 -9.13
C HIS A 341 7.07 -8.74 -7.68
N ILE A 342 7.84 -9.27 -6.72
CA ILE A 342 7.56 -9.15 -5.30
C ILE A 342 7.42 -7.68 -4.84
N ILE A 343 8.13 -6.75 -5.48
CA ILE A 343 8.08 -5.31 -5.17
C ILE A 343 6.66 -4.75 -5.44
N VAL A 344 6.02 -5.21 -6.52
CA VAL A 344 4.63 -4.84 -6.85
C VAL A 344 3.65 -5.39 -5.81
N SER A 345 3.84 -6.63 -5.37
CA SER A 345 2.99 -7.22 -4.31
C SER A 345 3.15 -6.50 -2.97
N ILE A 346 4.35 -6.05 -2.64
CA ILE A 346 4.61 -5.22 -1.45
C ILE A 346 3.87 -3.88 -1.59
N PHE A 347 4.00 -3.19 -2.74
CA PHE A 347 3.32 -1.93 -3.01
C PHE A 347 1.80 -2.08 -2.83
N LEU A 348 1.17 -3.09 -3.46
CA LEU A 348 -0.26 -3.33 -3.36
C LEU A 348 -0.71 -3.66 -1.93
N SER A 349 0.03 -4.50 -1.23
CA SER A 349 -0.29 -4.90 0.15
C SER A 349 -0.23 -3.72 1.12
N GLN A 350 0.79 -2.87 0.98
CA GLN A 350 0.93 -1.67 1.81
C GLN A 350 -0.09 -0.59 1.45
N LEU A 351 -0.35 -0.38 0.16
CA LEU A 351 -1.39 0.53 -0.31
C LEU A 351 -2.75 0.13 0.27
N TYR A 352 -3.12 -1.14 0.13
CA TYR A 352 -4.36 -1.65 0.71
C TYR A 352 -4.42 -1.42 2.24
N LYS A 353 -3.32 -1.71 2.95
CA LYS A 353 -3.24 -1.56 4.41
C LYS A 353 -3.41 -0.10 4.83
N GLU A 354 -2.71 0.84 4.18
CA GLU A 354 -2.86 2.27 4.47
C GLU A 354 -4.28 2.76 4.19
N LEU A 355 -4.83 2.45 3.03
CA LEU A 355 -6.18 2.86 2.67
C LEU A 355 -7.22 2.31 3.65
N SER A 356 -7.09 1.03 4.03
CA SER A 356 -7.99 0.41 5.00
C SER A 356 -7.88 1.04 6.39
N THR A 357 -6.67 1.40 6.83
CA THR A 357 -6.42 2.11 8.09
C THR A 357 -7.07 3.50 8.08
N GLN A 358 -7.01 4.20 6.96
CA GLN A 358 -7.63 5.51 6.80
C GLN A 358 -9.17 5.41 6.70
N CYS A 359 -9.71 4.37 6.06
CA CYS A 359 -11.15 4.13 6.00
C CYS A 359 -11.78 4.09 7.40
N VAL A 360 -11.19 3.34 8.33
CA VAL A 360 -11.70 3.22 9.72
C VAL A 360 -11.73 4.56 10.47
N LYS A 361 -10.89 5.51 10.07
CA LYS A 361 -10.86 6.87 10.64
C LYS A 361 -11.88 7.82 9.99
N THR A 362 -12.54 7.40 8.92
CA THR A 362 -13.40 8.23 8.07
C THR A 362 -14.87 7.84 8.27
N LYS A 363 -15.75 8.81 8.23
CA LYS A 363 -17.20 8.56 8.34
C LYS A 363 -17.68 7.66 7.19
N GLY A 364 -18.26 6.52 7.55
CA GLY A 364 -18.77 5.52 6.59
C GLY A 364 -17.74 4.45 6.20
N ASP A 365 -16.57 4.42 6.85
CA ASP A 365 -15.52 3.38 6.72
C ASP A 365 -15.07 3.10 5.28
N LYS A 366 -15.04 4.14 4.42
CA LYS A 366 -14.71 4.00 2.99
C LYS A 366 -13.83 5.12 2.47
N CYS A 367 -13.08 4.83 1.42
CA CYS A 367 -12.33 5.83 0.66
C CYS A 367 -13.28 6.88 0.06
N HIS A 368 -12.87 8.15 0.05
CA HIS A 368 -13.61 9.23 -0.61
C HIS A 368 -13.61 9.04 -2.13
N ARG A 369 -12.50 8.56 -2.70
CA ARG A 369 -12.43 8.14 -4.11
C ARG A 369 -12.63 6.65 -4.24
N ARG A 370 -13.36 6.24 -5.30
CA ARG A 370 -13.41 4.84 -5.72
C ARG A 370 -12.07 4.45 -6.32
N ILE A 371 -11.54 3.31 -5.89
CA ILE A 371 -10.27 2.78 -6.37
C ILE A 371 -10.56 1.49 -7.11
N HIS A 372 -10.04 1.38 -8.34
CA HIS A 372 -10.04 0.15 -9.10
C HIS A 372 -8.63 -0.43 -9.13
N PHE A 373 -8.50 -1.67 -8.70
CA PHE A 373 -7.31 -2.48 -8.87
C PHE A 373 -7.55 -3.40 -10.05
N ILE A 374 -6.98 -3.06 -11.20
CA ILE A 374 -7.08 -3.81 -12.44
C ILE A 374 -5.81 -4.62 -12.55
N LEU A 375 -5.87 -5.92 -12.24
CA LEU A 375 -4.70 -6.79 -12.15
C LEU A 375 -4.67 -7.72 -13.36
N ASP A 376 -4.04 -7.25 -14.45
CA ASP A 376 -3.80 -8.09 -15.62
C ASP A 376 -2.75 -9.15 -15.28
N GLU A 377 -2.95 -10.35 -15.81
CA GLU A 377 -2.16 -11.55 -15.51
C GLU A 377 -1.99 -11.83 -13.99
N PHE A 378 -3.05 -11.63 -13.21
CA PHE A 378 -3.03 -11.83 -11.76
C PHE A 378 -2.50 -13.21 -11.34
N GLY A 379 -2.75 -14.24 -12.15
CA GLY A 379 -2.22 -15.61 -11.94
C GLY A 379 -0.69 -15.69 -11.98
N ASN A 380 0.00 -14.73 -12.59
CA ASN A 380 1.46 -14.69 -12.70
C ASN A 380 2.12 -13.83 -11.61
N MET A 381 1.36 -12.96 -10.94
CA MET A 381 1.88 -12.15 -9.85
C MET A 381 2.26 -13.01 -8.64
N PRO A 382 3.26 -12.61 -7.83
CA PRO A 382 3.48 -13.20 -6.52
C PRO A 382 2.22 -13.07 -5.66
N PRO A 383 1.89 -14.08 -4.83
CA PRO A 383 0.69 -14.03 -4.03
C PRO A 383 0.72 -12.86 -3.03
N MET A 384 -0.42 -12.22 -2.85
CA MET A 384 -0.65 -11.25 -1.77
C MET A 384 -1.14 -12.00 -0.54
N ASP A 385 -0.49 -11.73 0.61
CA ASP A 385 -0.93 -12.30 1.89
C ASP A 385 -2.37 -11.89 2.21
N ASN A 386 -3.19 -12.83 2.67
CA ASN A 386 -4.60 -12.63 3.06
C ASN A 386 -5.47 -12.04 1.92
N MET A 387 -5.21 -12.39 0.67
CA MET A 387 -5.99 -11.87 -0.48
C MET A 387 -7.48 -12.24 -0.39
N GLU A 388 -7.80 -13.42 0.13
CA GLU A 388 -9.17 -13.87 0.39
C GLU A 388 -9.91 -12.96 1.38
N GLY A 389 -9.22 -12.53 2.45
CA GLY A 389 -9.75 -11.56 3.42
C GLY A 389 -9.89 -10.15 2.81
N ILE A 390 -8.94 -9.74 1.99
CA ILE A 390 -8.99 -8.48 1.24
C ILE A 390 -10.24 -8.43 0.37
N MET A 391 -10.46 -9.44 -0.46
CA MET A 391 -11.61 -9.50 -1.38
C MET A 391 -12.95 -9.44 -0.66
N THR A 392 -13.03 -9.97 0.56
CA THR A 392 -14.27 -10.01 1.34
C THR A 392 -14.73 -8.62 1.82
N VAL A 393 -13.81 -7.71 2.11
CA VAL A 393 -14.13 -6.43 2.79
C VAL A 393 -14.00 -5.19 1.91
N THR A 394 -13.27 -5.26 0.80
CA THR A 394 -12.85 -4.07 0.05
C THR A 394 -13.95 -3.38 -0.72
N ALA A 395 -14.94 -4.11 -1.22
CA ALA A 395 -16.08 -3.51 -1.92
C ALA A 395 -16.83 -2.49 -1.03
N GLY A 396 -17.05 -2.81 0.25
CA GLY A 396 -17.62 -1.91 1.24
C GLY A 396 -16.78 -0.66 1.51
N ARG A 397 -15.48 -0.73 1.26
CA ARG A 397 -14.52 0.37 1.44
C ARG A 397 -14.28 1.20 0.20
N ASN A 398 -15.08 1.03 -0.84
CA ASN A 398 -14.96 1.73 -2.14
C ASN A 398 -13.67 1.36 -2.91
N MET A 399 -13.17 0.12 -2.71
CA MET A 399 -12.05 -0.49 -3.42
C MET A 399 -12.55 -1.72 -4.18
N LEU A 400 -12.40 -1.71 -5.50
CA LEU A 400 -12.87 -2.75 -6.41
C LEU A 400 -11.68 -3.45 -7.06
N TRP A 401 -11.81 -4.76 -7.29
CA TRP A 401 -10.76 -5.60 -7.85
C TRP A 401 -11.26 -6.27 -9.12
N ASP A 402 -10.53 -6.06 -10.20
CA ASP A 402 -10.73 -6.69 -11.49
C ASP A 402 -9.52 -7.62 -11.73
N LEU A 403 -9.75 -8.94 -11.59
CA LEU A 403 -8.69 -9.95 -11.65
C LEU A 403 -8.74 -10.69 -12.98
N PHE A 404 -7.65 -10.64 -13.75
CA PHE A 404 -7.53 -11.34 -15.03
C PHE A 404 -6.64 -12.55 -14.86
N ILE A 405 -7.17 -13.73 -15.17
CA ILE A 405 -6.48 -15.02 -15.08
C ILE A 405 -6.72 -15.83 -16.36
N GLN A 406 -5.79 -16.70 -16.69
CA GLN A 406 -5.93 -17.59 -17.86
C GLN A 406 -6.73 -18.86 -17.53
N SER A 407 -6.61 -19.32 -16.27
CA SER A 407 -7.36 -20.46 -15.75
C SER A 407 -7.52 -20.37 -14.23
N TYR A 408 -8.51 -21.09 -13.70
CA TYR A 408 -8.66 -21.22 -12.25
C TYR A 408 -7.50 -22.02 -11.60
N GLN A 409 -6.80 -22.87 -12.38
CA GLN A 409 -5.63 -23.61 -11.89
C GLN A 409 -4.49 -22.67 -11.46
N GLN A 410 -4.30 -21.53 -12.15
CA GLN A 410 -3.32 -20.53 -11.71
C GLN A 410 -3.65 -20.00 -10.31
N LEU A 411 -4.94 -19.76 -10.03
CA LEU A 411 -5.38 -19.27 -8.74
C LEU A 411 -5.18 -20.32 -7.64
N TYR A 412 -5.52 -21.58 -7.93
CA TYR A 412 -5.31 -22.70 -7.00
C TYR A 412 -3.83 -22.92 -6.67
N ALA A 413 -2.96 -22.85 -7.69
CA ALA A 413 -1.52 -23.00 -7.50
C ALA A 413 -0.91 -21.90 -6.61
N LYS A 414 -1.45 -20.66 -6.66
CA LYS A 414 -0.94 -19.50 -5.92
C LYS A 414 -1.48 -19.40 -4.50
N TYR A 415 -2.76 -19.67 -4.30
CA TYR A 415 -3.47 -19.41 -3.03
C TYR A 415 -3.96 -20.67 -2.32
N GLY A 416 -3.78 -21.85 -2.94
CA GLY A 416 -4.41 -23.09 -2.48
C GLY A 416 -5.90 -23.15 -2.79
N GLU A 417 -6.51 -24.34 -2.74
CA GLU A 417 -7.91 -24.53 -3.14
C GLU A 417 -8.92 -23.71 -2.31
N GLN A 418 -8.74 -23.68 -1.00
CA GLN A 418 -9.68 -22.99 -0.08
C GLN A 418 -9.68 -21.47 -0.28
N ASN A 419 -8.51 -20.83 -0.25
CA ASN A 419 -8.40 -19.39 -0.42
C ASN A 419 -8.79 -18.95 -1.83
N ALA A 420 -8.41 -19.72 -2.85
CA ALA A 420 -8.83 -19.48 -4.23
C ALA A 420 -10.34 -19.55 -4.41
N ALA A 421 -11.03 -20.49 -3.72
CA ALA A 421 -12.49 -20.55 -3.74
C ALA A 421 -13.11 -19.28 -3.16
N ILE A 422 -12.61 -18.79 -2.00
CA ILE A 422 -13.07 -17.56 -1.37
C ILE A 422 -12.85 -16.34 -2.29
N ILE A 423 -11.68 -16.22 -2.93
CA ILE A 423 -11.39 -15.16 -3.88
C ILE A 423 -12.42 -15.19 -5.03
N LYS A 424 -12.67 -16.36 -5.64
CA LYS A 424 -13.65 -16.52 -6.72
C LYS A 424 -15.08 -16.16 -6.30
N GLU A 425 -15.49 -16.58 -5.10
CA GLU A 425 -16.84 -16.30 -4.57
C GLU A 425 -17.06 -14.80 -4.36
N ASN A 426 -16.03 -14.05 -3.99
CA ASN A 426 -16.11 -12.60 -3.84
C ASN A 426 -16.07 -11.83 -5.17
N CYS A 427 -15.71 -12.48 -6.27
CA CYS A 427 -15.86 -11.94 -7.62
C CYS A 427 -17.29 -12.18 -8.11
N GLN A 428 -18.19 -11.21 -7.92
CA GLN A 428 -19.62 -11.37 -8.27
C GLN A 428 -19.87 -11.43 -9.78
N THR A 429 -18.99 -10.83 -10.58
CA THR A 429 -19.07 -10.84 -12.04
C THR A 429 -17.93 -11.70 -12.59
N HIS A 430 -18.30 -12.74 -13.34
CA HIS A 430 -17.36 -13.60 -14.04
C HIS A 430 -17.54 -13.39 -15.55
N ILE A 431 -16.45 -13.05 -16.23
CA ILE A 431 -16.41 -12.88 -17.68
C ILE A 431 -15.53 -13.98 -18.26
N TYR A 432 -16.12 -14.88 -19.04
CA TYR A 432 -15.40 -15.93 -19.75
C TYR A 432 -15.18 -15.52 -21.19
N ILE A 433 -13.93 -15.42 -21.62
CA ILE A 433 -13.58 -15.15 -23.01
C ILE A 433 -13.14 -16.45 -23.67
N MET A 434 -12.10 -17.09 -23.14
CA MET A 434 -11.59 -18.38 -23.61
C MET A 434 -10.66 -19.00 -22.55
N SER A 435 -10.69 -20.32 -22.41
CA SER A 435 -9.68 -21.09 -21.67
C SER A 435 -9.52 -22.46 -22.33
N THR A 436 -8.33 -23.01 -22.26
CA THR A 436 -8.02 -24.38 -22.70
C THR A 436 -7.99 -25.38 -21.57
N ASP A 437 -8.20 -24.92 -20.33
CA ASP A 437 -8.25 -25.74 -19.12
C ASP A 437 -9.64 -26.37 -18.94
N ASP A 438 -9.74 -27.68 -19.04
CA ASP A 438 -11.00 -28.43 -18.97
C ASP A 438 -11.76 -28.17 -17.65
N ASN A 439 -11.05 -28.08 -16.54
CA ASN A 439 -11.68 -27.80 -15.24
C ASN A 439 -12.33 -26.41 -15.19
N THR A 440 -11.64 -25.41 -15.74
CA THR A 440 -12.17 -24.05 -15.84
C THR A 440 -13.39 -24.01 -16.76
N ILE A 441 -13.34 -24.69 -17.90
CA ILE A 441 -14.45 -24.77 -18.86
C ILE A 441 -15.67 -25.43 -18.21
N GLU A 442 -15.46 -26.58 -17.54
CA GLU A 442 -16.53 -27.32 -16.88
C GLU A 442 -17.17 -26.53 -15.75
N GLU A 443 -16.35 -25.89 -14.88
CA GLU A 443 -16.87 -25.08 -13.79
C GLU A 443 -17.68 -23.90 -14.30
N PHE A 444 -17.19 -23.22 -15.34
CA PHE A 444 -17.90 -22.10 -15.95
C PHE A 444 -19.21 -22.53 -16.62
N SER A 445 -19.19 -23.64 -17.34
CA SER A 445 -20.36 -24.25 -17.97
C SER A 445 -21.45 -24.61 -16.94
N LYS A 446 -21.07 -25.17 -15.80
CA LYS A 446 -22.01 -25.47 -14.69
C LYS A 446 -22.66 -24.20 -14.13
N LYS A 447 -21.91 -23.09 -14.03
CA LYS A 447 -22.44 -21.79 -13.56
C LYS A 447 -23.44 -21.16 -14.54
N VAL A 448 -23.22 -21.30 -15.82
CA VAL A 448 -24.11 -20.80 -16.88
C VAL A 448 -25.41 -21.62 -16.97
N GLY A 449 -25.33 -22.90 -16.61
CA GLY A 449 -26.47 -23.84 -16.66
C GLY A 449 -26.74 -24.39 -18.08
N ASN A 450 -27.87 -25.07 -18.22
CA ASN A 450 -28.26 -25.72 -19.45
C ASN A 450 -29.40 -24.99 -20.17
N LYS A 451 -29.33 -24.94 -21.48
CA LYS A 451 -30.42 -24.46 -22.33
C LYS A 451 -31.14 -25.68 -22.91
N THR A 452 -32.45 -25.74 -22.75
CA THR A 452 -33.29 -26.71 -23.45
C THR A 452 -33.37 -26.34 -24.92
N VAL A 453 -33.00 -27.26 -25.82
CA VAL A 453 -33.16 -27.10 -27.26
C VAL A 453 -34.15 -28.14 -27.76
N GLU A 454 -35.09 -27.72 -28.59
CA GLU A 454 -35.96 -28.62 -29.34
C GLU A 454 -35.28 -28.96 -30.65
N GLN A 455 -35.14 -30.26 -30.96
CA GLN A 455 -34.60 -30.73 -32.22
C GLN A 455 -35.68 -31.53 -32.93
N GLU A 456 -36.09 -31.06 -34.11
CA GLU A 456 -36.96 -31.83 -34.99
C GLU A 456 -36.10 -32.85 -35.79
N ASN A 457 -36.36 -34.09 -35.56
CA ASN A 457 -35.81 -35.16 -36.39
C ASN A 457 -36.92 -35.69 -37.33
N SER A 458 -36.76 -35.51 -38.63
CA SER A 458 -37.65 -36.05 -39.63
C SER A 458 -37.04 -37.33 -40.23
N THR A 459 -37.78 -38.43 -40.20
CA THR A 459 -37.39 -39.69 -40.86
C THR A 459 -38.35 -39.89 -42.02
N ILE A 460 -37.83 -40.00 -43.24
CA ILE A 460 -38.58 -40.31 -44.43
C ILE A 460 -38.52 -41.82 -44.65
N ASN A 461 -39.69 -42.48 -44.51
CA ASN A 461 -39.86 -43.87 -44.85
C ASN A 461 -40.69 -44.03 -46.10
N SER A 462 -40.73 -45.19 -46.73
CA SER A 462 -41.55 -45.50 -47.92
C SER A 462 -43.08 -45.33 -47.70
N LEU A 463 -43.50 -45.04 -46.49
CA LEU A 463 -44.92 -44.85 -46.08
C LEU A 463 -45.25 -43.42 -45.67
N GLY A 464 -44.33 -42.49 -45.71
CA GLY A 464 -44.55 -41.08 -45.29
C GLY A 464 -43.48 -40.49 -44.41
N MET A 465 -43.58 -39.21 -44.11
CA MET A 465 -42.64 -38.48 -43.21
C MET A 465 -43.16 -38.49 -41.77
N ASN A 466 -42.42 -39.05 -40.86
CA ASN A 466 -42.67 -38.96 -39.44
C ASN A 466 -41.73 -37.97 -38.79
N THR A 467 -42.26 -36.94 -38.14
CA THR A 467 -41.48 -35.93 -37.40
C THR A 467 -41.54 -36.28 -35.88
N HIS A 468 -40.40 -36.45 -35.25
CA HIS A 468 -40.28 -36.60 -33.83
C HIS A 468 -39.60 -35.36 -33.27
N ILE A 469 -40.20 -34.76 -32.24
CA ILE A 469 -39.64 -33.64 -31.47
C ILE A 469 -39.03 -34.23 -30.22
N ASN A 470 -37.72 -34.13 -30.07
CA ASN A 470 -37.00 -34.47 -28.85
C ASN A 470 -36.77 -33.16 -28.05
N ARG A 471 -37.14 -33.16 -26.79
CA ARG A 471 -36.97 -32.08 -25.84
C ARG A 471 -35.85 -32.37 -24.90
#